data_87ea55f9498b16e7cebd81347d9d9e56
#
_entry.id   87ea55f9498b16e7cebd81347d9d9e56
#
_cell.length_a   1.000
_cell.length_b   1.000
_cell.length_c   1.000
_cell.angle_alpha   90.00
_cell.angle_beta   90.00
_cell.angle_gamma   90.00
#
_symmetry.space_group_name_H-M   'P 1'
#
loop_
_entity.id
_entity.type
_entity.pdbx_description
1 polymer ?
#
loop_
_entity_poly.entity_id
_entity_poly.type
_entity_poly.pdbx_seq_one_letter_code
_entity_poly.pdbx_strand_id
1 'polypeptide(L)'
;MVYAKKPVTKLKCQYEEKMGKMNIYDIAKKANVSPATVSRVLNGNQSVREKTRKKVQQIIDESNYVPNSLARSLSVGDIRNIAFLAPDIENSFFSKILHGLSDTASQYDYNVFMYGTNDDLEVEHRMLEGIRKEMVKGVVLIPVTDNDEKTIELLKGLEKNQIPVVLLDRDIRGENFDGVYSDDCQGAKDAVNCLIEEGHKKIAIVTGDENTRPGRERLKGYRKALKEAGIEEKPEYIVNGHFKENMSYKVCQKL
;
A
#
# COMPACT_ATOMS: atom_id res chain seq x y z
N MET A 1 34.38 2.22 16.93
CA MET A 1 33.46 2.44 18.06
C MET A 1 32.68 1.16 18.28
N VAL A 2 32.93 0.43 19.38
CA VAL A 2 32.41 -0.91 19.61
C VAL A 2 31.09 -0.77 20.39
N TYR A 3 29.98 -1.12 19.76
CA TYR A 3 28.69 -1.22 20.46
C TYR A 3 28.59 -2.58 21.18
N ALA A 4 28.61 -2.55 22.50
CA ALA A 4 28.39 -3.74 23.32
C ALA A 4 26.92 -4.18 23.21
N LYS A 5 26.68 -5.37 22.65
CA LYS A 5 25.37 -6.05 22.65
C LYS A 5 25.03 -6.49 24.07
N LYS A 6 24.10 -5.82 24.74
CA LYS A 6 23.42 -6.40 25.91
C LYS A 6 22.42 -7.48 25.45
N PRO A 7 22.34 -8.62 26.11
CA PRO A 7 21.42 -9.69 25.68
C PRO A 7 19.97 -9.31 25.90
N VAL A 8 19.21 -9.26 24.83
CA VAL A 8 17.77 -8.91 24.75
C VAL A 8 16.87 -9.94 25.49
N THR A 9 17.41 -11.08 25.84
CA THR A 9 16.65 -12.22 26.40
C THR A 9 16.17 -12.06 27.84
N LYS A 10 16.78 -11.19 28.65
CA LYS A 10 16.33 -10.98 30.04
C LYS A 10 15.23 -9.92 30.21
N LEU A 11 15.09 -9.00 29.26
CA LEU A 11 14.02 -8.01 29.30
C LEU A 11 12.64 -8.55 28.84
N LYS A 12 12.61 -9.57 28.00
CA LYS A 12 11.35 -10.21 27.59
C LYS A 12 10.66 -10.98 28.72
N CYS A 13 11.39 -11.74 29.53
CA CYS A 13 10.77 -12.52 30.63
C CYS A 13 10.23 -11.67 31.78
N GLN A 14 10.79 -10.50 32.07
CA GLN A 14 10.32 -9.67 33.20
C GLN A 14 9.09 -8.80 32.86
N TYR A 15 8.82 -8.56 31.57
CA TYR A 15 7.61 -7.84 31.13
C TYR A 15 6.39 -8.75 30.98
N GLU A 16 6.57 -10.04 30.72
CA GLU A 16 5.48 -11.00 30.56
C GLU A 16 4.90 -11.52 31.90
N GLU A 17 5.65 -11.48 32.99
CA GLU A 17 5.20 -12.01 34.30
C GLU A 17 4.42 -10.99 35.17
N LYS A 18 4.33 -9.71 34.81
CA LYS A 18 3.75 -8.68 35.68
C LYS A 18 2.42 -8.06 35.26
N MET A 19 1.86 -8.42 34.13
CA MET A 19 0.49 -8.02 33.76
C MET A 19 -0.19 -9.16 32.99
N GLY A 20 -0.84 -10.03 33.69
CA GLY A 20 -1.89 -10.86 33.10
C GLY A 20 -2.90 -9.93 32.44
N LYS A 21 -2.74 -9.66 31.12
CA LYS A 21 -3.71 -8.85 30.36
C LYS A 21 -5.07 -9.49 30.54
N MET A 22 -5.96 -8.77 31.26
CA MET A 22 -7.35 -9.22 31.40
C MET A 22 -7.93 -9.44 30.00
N ASN A 23 -8.58 -10.56 29.84
CA ASN A 23 -9.29 -10.90 28.60
C ASN A 23 -10.82 -10.75 28.77
N ILE A 24 -11.57 -10.88 27.71
CA ILE A 24 -13.04 -10.72 27.71
C ILE A 24 -13.73 -11.68 28.69
N TYR A 25 -13.17 -12.88 28.92
CA TYR A 25 -13.71 -13.87 29.87
C TYR A 25 -13.49 -13.42 31.32
N ASP A 26 -12.37 -12.78 31.62
CA ASP A 26 -12.07 -12.23 32.94
C ASP A 26 -13.03 -11.08 33.30
N ILE A 27 -13.31 -10.20 32.33
CA ILE A 27 -14.29 -9.13 32.48
C ILE A 27 -15.68 -9.70 32.71
N ALA A 28 -16.08 -10.67 31.89
CA ALA A 28 -17.36 -11.35 32.02
C ALA A 28 -17.55 -11.97 33.40
N LYS A 29 -16.51 -12.64 33.92
CA LYS A 29 -16.49 -13.25 35.25
C LYS A 29 -16.60 -12.18 36.35
N LYS A 30 -15.83 -11.08 36.28
CA LYS A 30 -15.91 -9.97 37.25
C LYS A 30 -17.27 -9.25 37.22
N ALA A 31 -17.83 -9.06 36.04
CA ALA A 31 -19.15 -8.44 35.88
C ALA A 31 -20.32 -9.38 36.23
N ASN A 32 -20.06 -10.69 36.34
CA ASN A 32 -21.08 -11.75 36.48
C ASN A 32 -22.07 -11.74 35.33
N VAL A 33 -21.55 -11.73 34.10
CA VAL A 33 -22.31 -11.79 32.85
C VAL A 33 -21.65 -12.74 31.87
N SER A 34 -22.28 -13.04 30.75
CA SER A 34 -21.67 -13.84 29.69
C SER A 34 -20.66 -13.02 28.88
N PRO A 35 -19.62 -13.63 28.29
CA PRO A 35 -18.71 -12.94 27.36
C PRO A 35 -19.46 -12.27 26.18
N ALA A 36 -20.56 -12.86 25.73
CA ALA A 36 -21.43 -12.26 24.72
C ALA A 36 -22.06 -10.94 25.19
N THR A 37 -22.40 -10.84 26.49
CA THR A 37 -22.91 -9.58 27.07
C THR A 37 -21.83 -8.51 27.11
N VAL A 38 -20.60 -8.87 27.48
CA VAL A 38 -19.44 -7.93 27.43
C VAL A 38 -19.20 -7.44 26.00
N SER A 39 -19.21 -8.37 25.02
CA SER A 39 -19.07 -8.01 23.60
C SER A 39 -20.16 -7.05 23.12
N ARG A 40 -21.43 -7.27 23.53
CA ARG A 40 -22.52 -6.34 23.19
C ARG A 40 -22.34 -4.95 23.80
N VAL A 41 -21.82 -4.86 25.03
CA VAL A 41 -21.50 -3.56 25.65
C VAL A 41 -20.40 -2.84 24.90
N LEU A 42 -19.30 -3.54 24.57
CA LEU A 42 -18.18 -3.02 23.79
C LEU A 42 -18.60 -2.53 22.38
N ASN A 43 -19.60 -3.18 21.79
CA ASN A 43 -20.14 -2.83 20.48
C ASN A 43 -21.29 -1.80 20.53
N GLY A 44 -21.56 -1.20 21.71
CA GLY A 44 -22.59 -0.17 21.86
C GLY A 44 -24.03 -0.68 21.69
N ASN A 45 -24.27 -2.00 21.72
CA ASN A 45 -25.59 -2.59 21.48
C ASN A 45 -26.58 -2.18 22.57
N GLN A 46 -27.67 -1.54 22.18
CA GLN A 46 -28.68 -1.00 23.10
C GLN A 46 -29.54 -2.09 23.80
N SER A 47 -29.46 -3.34 23.39
CA SER A 47 -30.23 -4.44 24.02
C SER A 47 -29.73 -4.78 25.42
N VAL A 48 -28.58 -4.27 25.88
CA VAL A 48 -28.04 -4.50 27.22
C VAL A 48 -28.60 -3.47 28.20
N ARG A 49 -29.21 -3.96 29.32
CA ARG A 49 -29.76 -3.10 30.37
C ARG A 49 -28.69 -2.10 30.88
N GLU A 50 -29.08 -0.87 31.08
CA GLU A 50 -28.22 0.26 31.48
C GLU A 50 -27.37 -0.04 32.74
N LYS A 51 -27.97 -0.69 33.75
CA LYS A 51 -27.26 -1.13 34.96
C LYS A 51 -26.09 -2.09 34.64
N THR A 52 -26.33 -3.04 33.72
CA THR A 52 -25.31 -3.99 33.30
C THR A 52 -24.24 -3.33 32.47
N ARG A 53 -24.62 -2.42 31.59
CA ARG A 53 -23.70 -1.63 30.75
C ARG A 53 -22.73 -0.83 31.63
N LYS A 54 -23.23 -0.07 32.59
CA LYS A 54 -22.41 0.73 33.51
C LYS A 54 -21.43 -0.15 34.29
N LYS A 55 -21.88 -1.29 34.80
CA LYS A 55 -21.02 -2.22 35.54
C LYS A 55 -19.88 -2.79 34.69
N VAL A 56 -20.19 -3.21 33.47
CA VAL A 56 -19.17 -3.73 32.53
C VAL A 56 -18.19 -2.63 32.12
N GLN A 57 -18.69 -1.43 31.80
CA GLN A 57 -17.84 -0.30 31.42
C GLN A 57 -16.89 0.09 32.56
N GLN A 58 -17.36 0.17 33.80
CA GLN A 58 -16.51 0.46 34.95
C GLN A 58 -15.36 -0.56 35.08
N ILE A 59 -15.65 -1.85 34.93
CA ILE A 59 -14.60 -2.89 35.02
C ILE A 59 -13.59 -2.77 33.86
N ILE A 60 -14.03 -2.40 32.65
CA ILE A 60 -13.17 -2.15 31.50
C ILE A 60 -12.23 -0.97 31.82
N ASP A 61 -12.78 0.14 32.28
CA ASP A 61 -12.03 1.36 32.60
C ASP A 61 -11.02 1.14 33.72
N GLU A 62 -11.40 0.43 34.80
CA GLU A 62 -10.53 0.10 35.92
C GLU A 62 -9.40 -0.90 35.56
N SER A 63 -9.63 -1.74 34.56
CA SER A 63 -8.68 -2.78 34.15
C SER A 63 -7.72 -2.37 33.04
N ASN A 64 -7.86 -1.16 32.47
CA ASN A 64 -7.16 -0.74 31.27
C ASN A 64 -7.27 -1.79 30.12
N TYR A 65 -8.40 -2.49 30.09
CA TYR A 65 -8.65 -3.49 29.06
C TYR A 65 -8.79 -2.83 27.68
N VAL A 66 -7.87 -3.15 26.79
CA VAL A 66 -7.96 -2.74 25.39
C VAL A 66 -8.63 -3.89 24.64
N PRO A 67 -9.84 -3.67 24.08
CA PRO A 67 -10.48 -4.68 23.24
C PRO A 67 -9.52 -5.14 22.13
N ASN A 68 -9.37 -6.45 21.97
CA ASN A 68 -8.59 -6.98 20.86
C ASN A 68 -9.36 -6.67 19.56
N SER A 69 -8.86 -5.69 18.81
CA SER A 69 -9.44 -5.27 17.53
C SER A 69 -9.53 -6.43 16.53
N LEU A 70 -8.53 -7.34 16.55
CA LEU A 70 -8.53 -8.55 15.73
C LEU A 70 -9.67 -9.50 16.11
N ALA A 71 -9.87 -9.76 17.41
CA ALA A 71 -10.99 -10.60 17.87
C ALA A 71 -12.34 -9.96 17.59
N ARG A 72 -12.43 -8.62 17.65
CA ARG A 72 -13.61 -7.85 17.29
C ARG A 72 -13.90 -7.96 15.79
N SER A 73 -12.92 -7.75 14.94
CA SER A 73 -13.04 -7.87 13.48
C SER A 73 -13.47 -9.27 13.06
N LEU A 74 -12.93 -10.32 13.71
CA LEU A 74 -13.33 -11.70 13.49
C LEU A 74 -14.78 -11.98 13.91
N SER A 75 -15.24 -11.38 15.02
CA SER A 75 -16.59 -11.63 15.54
C SER A 75 -17.68 -10.83 14.83
N VAL A 76 -17.34 -9.67 14.27
CA VAL A 76 -18.28 -8.75 13.61
C VAL A 76 -18.14 -8.80 12.08
N GLY A 77 -17.03 -9.38 11.56
CA GLY A 77 -16.73 -9.41 10.13
C GLY A 77 -16.36 -8.04 9.54
N ASP A 78 -16.13 -7.03 10.40
CA ASP A 78 -15.82 -5.66 10.00
C ASP A 78 -14.31 -5.46 9.89
N ILE A 79 -13.75 -5.96 8.78
CA ILE A 79 -12.35 -5.73 8.41
C ILE A 79 -12.28 -4.32 7.82
N ARG A 80 -11.36 -3.48 8.35
CA ARG A 80 -11.18 -2.09 7.94
C ARG A 80 -9.74 -1.78 7.57
N ASN A 81 -9.09 -2.72 6.91
CA ASN A 81 -7.70 -2.59 6.47
C ASN A 81 -7.63 -2.67 4.95
N ILE A 82 -6.84 -1.80 4.34
CA ILE A 82 -6.49 -1.78 2.93
C ILE A 82 -4.99 -2.03 2.84
N ALA A 83 -4.56 -2.96 2.00
CA ALA A 83 -3.16 -3.16 1.68
C ALA A 83 -2.77 -2.27 0.49
N PHE A 84 -1.71 -1.48 0.63
CA PHE A 84 -1.10 -0.72 -0.45
C PHE A 84 0.30 -1.26 -0.74
N LEU A 85 0.49 -1.86 -1.90
CA LEU A 85 1.78 -2.39 -2.35
C LEU A 85 2.40 -1.43 -3.37
N ALA A 86 3.62 -0.98 -3.09
CA ALA A 86 4.34 -0.02 -3.92
C ALA A 86 5.79 -0.48 -4.19
N PRO A 87 6.36 -0.12 -5.36
CA PRO A 87 7.69 -0.58 -5.76
C PRO A 87 8.83 -0.05 -4.89
N ASP A 88 8.70 1.18 -4.38
CA ASP A 88 9.77 1.86 -3.67
C ASP A 88 9.20 2.79 -2.60
N ILE A 89 9.39 2.43 -1.32
CA ILE A 89 8.90 3.22 -0.19
C ILE A 89 9.72 4.49 0.07
N GLU A 90 10.94 4.57 -0.46
CA GLU A 90 11.82 5.75 -0.31
C GLU A 90 11.49 6.83 -1.35
N ASN A 91 10.83 6.46 -2.45
CA ASN A 91 10.44 7.40 -3.49
C ASN A 91 9.27 8.28 -3.01
N SER A 92 9.52 9.60 -2.97
CA SER A 92 8.53 10.59 -2.52
C SER A 92 7.22 10.60 -3.33
N PHE A 93 7.22 10.10 -4.56
CA PHE A 93 6.03 9.94 -5.38
C PHE A 93 5.03 8.99 -4.71
N PHE A 94 5.48 7.80 -4.31
CA PHE A 94 4.62 6.81 -3.67
C PHE A 94 4.20 7.21 -2.25
N SER A 95 5.06 7.95 -1.52
CA SER A 95 4.71 8.50 -0.22
C SER A 95 3.57 9.52 -0.29
N LYS A 96 3.53 10.36 -1.34
CA LYS A 96 2.43 11.30 -1.57
C LYS A 96 1.12 10.57 -1.91
N ILE A 97 1.19 9.50 -2.68
CA ILE A 97 0.03 8.65 -2.98
C ILE A 97 -0.51 8.01 -1.70
N LEU A 98 0.38 7.44 -0.87
CA LEU A 98 0.00 6.88 0.43
C LEU A 98 -0.71 7.92 1.31
N HIS A 99 -0.23 9.17 1.32
CA HIS A 99 -0.88 10.24 2.08
C HIS A 99 -2.33 10.45 1.60
N GLY A 100 -2.54 10.65 0.30
CA GLY A 100 -3.88 10.83 -0.25
C GLY A 100 -4.81 9.63 -0.03
N LEU A 101 -4.27 8.42 -0.17
CA LEU A 101 -5.00 7.18 0.10
C LEU A 101 -5.40 7.07 1.58
N SER A 102 -4.47 7.37 2.50
CA SER A 102 -4.70 7.31 3.95
C SER A 102 -5.71 8.37 4.41
N ASP A 103 -5.61 9.59 3.88
CA ASP A 103 -6.55 10.66 4.20
C ASP A 103 -7.98 10.30 3.77
N THR A 104 -8.12 9.72 2.58
CA THR A 104 -9.43 9.29 2.10
C THR A 104 -9.94 8.08 2.89
N ALA A 105 -9.11 7.08 3.12
CA ALA A 105 -9.47 5.87 3.85
C ALA A 105 -9.93 6.19 5.28
N SER A 106 -9.26 7.13 5.96
CA SER A 106 -9.58 7.53 7.34
C SER A 106 -10.98 8.13 7.48
N GLN A 107 -11.50 8.79 6.44
CA GLN A 107 -12.87 9.35 6.43
C GLN A 107 -13.95 8.25 6.48
N TYR A 108 -13.58 7.03 6.14
CA TYR A 108 -14.44 5.84 6.17
C TYR A 108 -14.01 4.84 7.24
N ASP A 109 -13.19 5.26 8.21
CA ASP A 109 -12.62 4.42 9.28
C ASP A 109 -11.78 3.23 8.76
N TYR A 110 -11.13 3.35 7.61
CA TYR A 110 -10.19 2.36 7.11
C TYR A 110 -8.75 2.73 7.47
N ASN A 111 -7.94 1.70 7.76
CA ASN A 111 -6.49 1.82 7.88
C ASN A 111 -5.82 1.41 6.57
N VAL A 112 -4.70 2.04 6.24
CA VAL A 112 -3.87 1.66 5.10
C VAL A 112 -2.54 1.12 5.60
N PHE A 113 -2.19 -0.09 5.18
CA PHE A 113 -0.88 -0.70 5.42
C PHE A 113 -0.07 -0.67 4.14
N MET A 114 1.10 -0.05 4.18
CA MET A 114 2.00 0.02 3.02
C MET A 114 3.04 -1.09 3.08
N TYR A 115 3.24 -1.75 1.94
CA TYR A 115 4.22 -2.79 1.71
C TYR A 115 5.13 -2.38 0.55
N GLY A 116 6.45 -2.49 0.73
CA GLY A 116 7.42 -2.22 -0.33
C GLY A 116 7.81 -3.50 -1.07
N THR A 117 7.61 -3.54 -2.39
CA THR A 117 8.05 -4.69 -3.20
C THR A 117 9.48 -4.58 -3.67
N ASN A 118 10.10 -3.38 -3.57
CA ASN A 118 11.47 -3.07 -4.04
C ASN A 118 11.69 -3.35 -5.53
N ASP A 119 10.66 -3.26 -6.37
CA ASP A 119 10.64 -3.67 -7.77
C ASP A 119 11.08 -5.15 -7.97
N ASP A 120 10.78 -6.02 -7.00
CA ASP A 120 11.12 -7.44 -7.00
C ASP A 120 9.84 -8.29 -7.08
N LEU A 121 9.70 -9.08 -8.16
CA LEU A 121 8.55 -9.95 -8.41
C LEU A 121 8.37 -11.03 -7.33
N GLU A 122 9.46 -11.63 -6.84
CA GLU A 122 9.36 -12.64 -5.80
C GLU A 122 8.87 -12.06 -4.47
N VAL A 123 9.23 -10.80 -4.19
CA VAL A 123 8.70 -10.07 -3.04
C VAL A 123 7.22 -9.75 -3.23
N GLU A 124 6.82 -9.27 -4.42
CA GLU A 124 5.42 -8.99 -4.76
C GLU A 124 4.56 -10.25 -4.62
N HIS A 125 4.97 -11.36 -5.23
CA HIS A 125 4.25 -12.64 -5.14
C HIS A 125 4.06 -13.08 -3.70
N ARG A 126 5.13 -13.09 -2.91
CA ARG A 126 5.08 -13.49 -1.50
C ARG A 126 4.13 -12.60 -0.68
N MET A 127 4.11 -11.30 -0.95
CA MET A 127 3.20 -10.37 -0.29
C MET A 127 1.75 -10.63 -0.69
N LEU A 128 1.47 -10.80 -1.98
CA LEU A 128 0.12 -11.10 -2.48
C LEU A 128 -0.41 -12.45 -1.94
N GLU A 129 0.45 -13.48 -1.86
CA GLU A 129 0.11 -14.75 -1.22
C GLU A 129 -0.18 -14.60 0.28
N GLY A 130 0.56 -13.70 0.97
CA GLY A 130 0.36 -13.38 2.38
C GLY A 130 -0.96 -12.66 2.65
N ILE A 131 -1.31 -11.69 1.82
CA ILE A 131 -2.52 -10.87 1.94
C ILE A 131 -3.80 -11.73 2.00
N ARG A 132 -3.83 -12.86 1.30
CA ARG A 132 -4.97 -13.80 1.38
C ARG A 132 -5.23 -14.35 2.79
N LYS A 133 -4.21 -14.33 3.65
CA LYS A 133 -4.27 -14.78 5.06
C LYS A 133 -4.45 -13.62 6.03
N GLU A 134 -4.24 -12.40 5.56
CA GLU A 134 -4.39 -11.19 6.35
C GLU A 134 -5.83 -10.68 6.28
N MET A 135 -6.25 -9.97 7.32
CA MET A 135 -7.57 -9.38 7.35
C MET A 135 -7.53 -8.03 6.63
N VAL A 136 -7.64 -8.06 5.29
CA VAL A 136 -7.77 -6.87 4.45
C VAL A 136 -9.09 -6.86 3.70
N LYS A 137 -9.63 -5.67 3.45
CA LYS A 137 -10.88 -5.44 2.73
C LYS A 137 -10.65 -5.16 1.25
N GLY A 138 -9.45 -4.78 0.86
CA GLY A 138 -9.06 -4.49 -0.51
C GLY A 138 -7.56 -4.31 -0.65
N VAL A 139 -7.11 -4.34 -1.89
CA VAL A 139 -5.70 -4.18 -2.26
C VAL A 139 -5.58 -3.05 -3.28
N VAL A 140 -4.66 -2.13 -3.04
CA VAL A 140 -4.16 -1.16 -4.02
C VAL A 140 -2.75 -1.59 -4.40
N LEU A 141 -2.50 -1.87 -5.66
CA LEU A 141 -1.21 -2.38 -6.15
C LEU A 141 -0.64 -1.46 -7.23
N ILE A 142 0.64 -1.15 -7.11
CA ILE A 142 1.48 -0.68 -8.21
C ILE A 142 2.33 -1.86 -8.64
N PRO A 143 1.98 -2.59 -9.70
CA PRO A 143 2.66 -3.83 -10.08
C PRO A 143 4.11 -3.59 -10.49
N VAL A 144 4.98 -4.57 -10.21
CA VAL A 144 6.39 -4.51 -10.59
C VAL A 144 6.53 -4.48 -12.11
N THR A 145 5.75 -5.28 -12.81
CA THR A 145 5.70 -5.35 -14.29
C THR A 145 4.26 -5.51 -14.77
N ASP A 146 4.06 -5.33 -16.07
CA ASP A 146 2.72 -5.31 -16.67
C ASP A 146 2.28 -6.64 -17.31
N ASN A 147 3.06 -7.71 -17.20
CA ASN A 147 2.81 -8.98 -17.90
C ASN A 147 3.20 -10.24 -17.13
N ASP A 148 3.35 -10.17 -15.81
CA ASP A 148 3.67 -11.35 -15.01
C ASP A 148 2.43 -12.23 -14.77
N GLU A 149 2.46 -13.47 -15.26
CA GLU A 149 1.34 -14.41 -15.18
C GLU A 149 0.98 -14.78 -13.73
N LYS A 150 1.97 -14.90 -12.86
CA LYS A 150 1.74 -15.27 -11.46
C LYS A 150 1.09 -14.14 -10.70
N THR A 151 1.51 -12.88 -10.92
CA THR A 151 0.84 -11.70 -10.37
C THR A 151 -0.63 -11.68 -10.82
N ILE A 152 -0.91 -11.89 -12.10
CA ILE A 152 -2.27 -11.93 -12.65
C ILE A 152 -3.11 -13.01 -11.95
N GLU A 153 -2.57 -14.22 -11.80
CA GLU A 153 -3.26 -15.33 -11.13
C GLU A 153 -3.58 -14.99 -9.66
N LEU A 154 -2.63 -14.39 -8.93
CA LEU A 154 -2.79 -14.01 -7.54
C LEU A 154 -3.86 -12.93 -7.37
N LEU A 155 -3.87 -11.91 -8.23
CA LEU A 155 -4.86 -10.83 -8.21
C LEU A 155 -6.27 -11.34 -8.51
N LYS A 156 -6.43 -12.17 -9.57
CA LYS A 156 -7.70 -12.84 -9.86
C LYS A 156 -8.16 -13.75 -8.70
N GLY A 157 -7.20 -14.34 -8.01
CA GLY A 157 -7.47 -15.14 -6.81
C GLY A 157 -7.97 -14.29 -5.63
N LEU A 158 -7.49 -13.05 -5.47
CA LEU A 158 -8.00 -12.10 -4.46
C LEU A 158 -9.45 -11.70 -4.78
N GLU A 159 -9.73 -11.30 -6.02
CA GLU A 159 -11.09 -10.91 -6.43
C GLU A 159 -12.11 -12.04 -6.27
N LYS A 160 -11.75 -13.28 -6.62
CA LYS A 160 -12.58 -14.47 -6.37
C LYS A 160 -12.91 -14.67 -4.89
N ASN A 161 -12.02 -14.21 -3.99
CA ASN A 161 -12.23 -14.23 -2.55
C ASN A 161 -12.89 -12.93 -2.01
N GLN A 162 -13.49 -12.13 -2.88
CA GLN A 162 -14.16 -10.87 -2.54
C GLN A 162 -13.22 -9.82 -1.92
N ILE A 163 -11.95 -9.84 -2.29
CA ILE A 163 -10.96 -8.81 -1.97
C ILE A 163 -10.72 -8.03 -3.26
N PRO A 164 -11.37 -6.86 -3.44
CA PRO A 164 -11.22 -6.05 -4.65
C PRO A 164 -9.78 -5.56 -4.79
N VAL A 165 -9.34 -5.47 -6.05
CA VAL A 165 -8.03 -5.00 -6.44
C VAL A 165 -8.18 -3.73 -7.26
N VAL A 166 -7.38 -2.71 -6.93
CA VAL A 166 -7.25 -1.49 -7.73
C VAL A 166 -5.79 -1.32 -8.09
N LEU A 167 -5.49 -1.24 -9.39
CA LEU A 167 -4.17 -0.92 -9.89
C LEU A 167 -3.95 0.59 -9.85
N LEU A 168 -2.73 1.00 -9.57
CA LEU A 168 -2.37 2.41 -9.51
C LEU A 168 -1.09 2.65 -10.32
N ASP A 169 -1.05 3.76 -11.08
CA ASP A 169 0.12 4.19 -11.86
C ASP A 169 0.56 3.20 -12.95
N ARG A 170 0.67 1.92 -12.63
CA ARG A 170 1.05 0.84 -13.56
C ARG A 170 -0.13 -0.08 -13.82
N ASP A 171 -0.36 -0.42 -15.10
CA ASP A 171 -1.39 -1.36 -15.55
C ASP A 171 -0.84 -2.79 -15.69
N ILE A 172 -1.72 -3.74 -15.95
CA ILE A 172 -1.38 -5.09 -16.39
C ILE A 172 -1.97 -5.28 -17.79
N ARG A 173 -1.11 -5.52 -18.76
CA ARG A 173 -1.52 -5.62 -20.17
C ARG A 173 -2.48 -6.78 -20.41
N GLY A 174 -3.54 -6.49 -21.16
CA GLY A 174 -4.51 -7.50 -21.54
C GLY A 174 -5.48 -7.92 -20.46
N GLU A 175 -5.35 -7.36 -19.26
CA GLU A 175 -6.25 -7.59 -18.14
C GLU A 175 -7.13 -6.36 -17.85
N ASN A 176 -8.31 -6.60 -17.28
CA ASN A 176 -9.30 -5.56 -17.01
C ASN A 176 -9.52 -5.39 -15.51
N PHE A 177 -8.47 -5.04 -14.79
CA PHE A 177 -8.56 -4.64 -13.39
C PHE A 177 -8.98 -3.16 -13.28
N ASP A 178 -9.74 -2.82 -12.25
CA ASP A 178 -9.97 -1.42 -11.91
C ASP A 178 -8.64 -0.71 -11.66
N GLY A 179 -8.49 0.53 -12.13
CA GLY A 179 -7.23 1.23 -11.98
C GLY A 179 -7.33 2.75 -12.09
N VAL A 180 -6.34 3.42 -11.51
CA VAL A 180 -6.17 4.89 -11.55
C VAL A 180 -4.81 5.21 -12.15
N TYR A 181 -4.80 5.94 -13.26
CA TYR A 181 -3.61 6.21 -14.07
C TYR A 181 -3.52 7.69 -14.41
N SER A 182 -2.29 8.21 -14.50
CA SER A 182 -2.03 9.51 -15.11
C SER A 182 -1.99 9.41 -16.64
N ASP A 183 -2.23 10.54 -17.32
CA ASP A 183 -1.96 10.65 -18.76
C ASP A 183 -0.48 10.98 -18.99
N ASP A 184 0.36 9.97 -18.79
CA ASP A 184 1.80 10.07 -18.94
C ASP A 184 2.24 10.44 -20.37
N CYS A 185 1.45 10.01 -21.36
CA CYS A 185 1.74 10.34 -22.76
C CYS A 185 1.55 11.83 -23.02
N GLN A 186 0.42 12.39 -22.60
CA GLN A 186 0.16 13.81 -22.77
C GLN A 186 1.12 14.65 -21.92
N GLY A 187 1.34 14.30 -20.65
CA GLY A 187 2.27 15.02 -19.78
C GLY A 187 3.70 15.07 -20.32
N ALA A 188 4.21 13.96 -20.85
CA ALA A 188 5.53 13.91 -21.47
C ALA A 188 5.57 14.74 -22.77
N LYS A 189 4.52 14.67 -23.59
CA LYS A 189 4.40 15.48 -24.80
C LYS A 189 4.41 16.96 -24.48
N ASP A 190 3.66 17.41 -23.49
CA ASP A 190 3.59 18.81 -23.08
C ASP A 190 4.93 19.32 -22.57
N ALA A 191 5.64 18.53 -21.77
CA ALA A 191 6.98 18.88 -21.28
C ALA A 191 7.99 19.04 -22.43
N VAL A 192 7.95 18.16 -23.43
CA VAL A 192 8.83 18.25 -24.60
C VAL A 192 8.45 19.45 -25.48
N ASN A 193 7.17 19.70 -25.68
CA ASN A 193 6.70 20.88 -26.44
C ASN A 193 7.17 22.18 -25.81
N CYS A 194 7.13 22.30 -24.49
CA CYS A 194 7.66 23.46 -23.76
C CYS A 194 9.15 23.71 -24.12
N LEU A 195 9.97 22.66 -24.15
CA LEU A 195 11.37 22.78 -24.57
C LEU A 195 11.51 23.19 -26.06
N ILE A 196 10.65 22.68 -26.94
CA ILE A 196 10.66 23.02 -28.36
C ILE A 196 10.27 24.49 -28.56
N GLU A 197 9.27 24.98 -27.84
CA GLU A 197 8.84 26.39 -27.88
C GLU A 197 9.95 27.35 -27.42
N GLU A 198 10.79 26.92 -26.46
CA GLU A 198 11.98 27.65 -26.03
C GLU A 198 13.16 27.54 -27.03
N GLY A 199 12.97 26.89 -28.17
CA GLY A 199 13.92 26.78 -29.26
C GLY A 199 14.90 25.62 -29.21
N HIS A 200 14.73 24.71 -28.25
CA HIS A 200 15.56 23.50 -28.12
C HIS A 200 15.30 22.53 -29.27
N LYS A 201 16.38 22.04 -29.91
CA LYS A 201 16.32 21.02 -30.98
C LYS A 201 17.04 19.72 -30.61
N LYS A 202 17.83 19.74 -29.55
CA LYS A 202 18.51 18.55 -29.00
C LYS A 202 17.89 18.27 -27.63
N ILE A 203 16.95 17.36 -27.60
CA ILE A 203 16.19 17.05 -26.41
C ILE A 203 16.38 15.57 -26.13
N ALA A 204 16.90 15.24 -24.95
CA ALA A 204 17.06 13.87 -24.50
C ALA A 204 15.94 13.50 -23.50
N ILE A 205 15.69 12.20 -23.36
CA ILE A 205 14.79 11.65 -22.36
C ILE A 205 15.49 10.59 -21.52
N VAL A 206 15.36 10.68 -20.21
CA VAL A 206 15.69 9.61 -19.28
C VAL A 206 14.41 8.86 -18.95
N THR A 207 14.26 7.67 -19.51
CA THR A 207 13.05 6.86 -19.36
C THR A 207 13.09 5.98 -18.10
N GLY A 208 11.93 5.41 -17.75
CA GLY A 208 11.85 4.19 -16.94
C GLY A 208 11.71 2.94 -17.82
N ASP A 209 11.49 1.82 -17.18
CA ASP A 209 11.35 0.53 -17.87
C ASP A 209 10.08 0.46 -18.72
N GLU A 210 10.23 0.02 -19.97
CA GLU A 210 9.12 -0.11 -20.94
C GLU A 210 8.16 -1.27 -20.64
N ASN A 211 8.49 -2.13 -19.69
CA ASN A 211 7.58 -3.13 -19.12
C ASN A 211 6.65 -2.54 -18.05
N THR A 212 6.61 -1.21 -17.94
CA THR A 212 5.67 -0.46 -17.10
C THR A 212 4.93 0.59 -17.93
N ARG A 213 3.69 0.89 -17.58
CA ARG A 213 2.89 1.92 -18.25
C ARG A 213 3.59 3.29 -18.29
N PRO A 214 4.08 3.85 -17.16
CA PRO A 214 4.74 5.16 -17.19
C PRO A 214 5.94 5.21 -18.12
N GLY A 215 6.77 4.16 -18.14
CA GLY A 215 7.92 4.08 -19.04
C GLY A 215 7.52 4.14 -20.51
N ARG A 216 6.55 3.32 -20.91
CA ARG A 216 6.03 3.29 -22.29
C ARG A 216 5.36 4.59 -22.71
N GLU A 217 4.43 5.08 -21.90
CA GLU A 217 3.60 6.21 -22.29
C GLU A 217 4.40 7.53 -22.31
N ARG A 218 5.34 7.73 -21.39
CA ARG A 218 6.24 8.90 -21.42
C ARG A 218 7.14 8.88 -22.65
N LEU A 219 7.73 7.75 -23.00
CA LEU A 219 8.54 7.62 -24.22
C LEU A 219 7.71 7.89 -25.49
N LYS A 220 6.47 7.38 -25.52
CA LYS A 220 5.53 7.65 -26.62
C LYS A 220 5.16 9.13 -26.73
N GLY A 221 4.95 9.82 -25.61
CA GLY A 221 4.68 11.26 -25.57
C GLY A 221 5.86 12.08 -26.12
N TYR A 222 7.08 11.75 -25.69
CA TYR A 222 8.33 12.34 -26.21
C TYR A 222 8.44 12.18 -27.72
N ARG A 223 8.26 10.95 -28.24
CA ARG A 223 8.31 10.66 -29.68
C ARG A 223 7.25 11.43 -30.47
N LYS A 224 6.04 11.56 -29.94
CA LYS A 224 4.96 12.34 -30.58
C LYS A 224 5.33 13.81 -30.70
N ALA A 225 5.84 14.42 -29.65
CA ALA A 225 6.23 15.84 -29.67
C ALA A 225 7.35 16.11 -30.70
N LEU A 226 8.40 15.30 -30.72
CA LEU A 226 9.49 15.44 -31.71
C LEU A 226 8.96 15.30 -33.13
N LYS A 227 8.14 14.29 -33.40
CA LYS A 227 7.54 14.04 -34.73
C LYS A 227 6.68 15.21 -35.20
N GLU A 228 5.83 15.75 -34.34
CA GLU A 228 4.95 16.89 -34.68
C GLU A 228 5.76 18.17 -34.97
N ALA A 229 6.90 18.33 -34.29
CA ALA A 229 7.82 19.45 -34.51
C ALA A 229 8.82 19.25 -35.67
N GLY A 230 8.81 18.09 -36.34
CA GLY A 230 9.76 17.78 -37.40
C GLY A 230 11.20 17.61 -36.90
N ILE A 231 11.39 17.29 -35.62
CA ILE A 231 12.70 17.02 -35.02
C ILE A 231 13.00 15.52 -35.14
N GLU A 232 14.17 15.19 -35.69
CA GLU A 232 14.61 13.82 -35.84
C GLU A 232 14.90 13.19 -34.44
N GLU A 233 14.28 12.02 -34.19
CA GLU A 233 14.58 11.20 -33.01
C GLU A 233 15.99 10.59 -33.14
N LYS A 234 16.80 10.74 -32.14
CA LYS A 234 18.14 10.18 -32.06
C LYS A 234 18.21 9.12 -30.96
N PRO A 235 18.57 7.86 -31.29
CA PRO A 235 18.66 6.79 -30.30
C PRO A 235 19.55 7.12 -29.09
N GLU A 236 20.64 7.86 -29.32
CA GLU A 236 21.57 8.29 -28.27
C GLU A 236 20.95 9.25 -27.25
N TYR A 237 19.82 9.88 -27.57
CA TYR A 237 19.08 10.77 -26.66
C TYR A 237 18.01 10.05 -25.85
N ILE A 238 17.84 8.74 -26.02
CA ILE A 238 16.92 7.92 -25.25
C ILE A 238 17.73 6.99 -24.34
N VAL A 239 17.73 7.28 -23.05
CA VAL A 239 18.49 6.51 -22.06
C VAL A 239 17.56 6.02 -20.96
N ASN A 240 17.78 4.79 -20.44
CA ASN A 240 16.95 4.23 -19.38
C ASN A 240 17.62 4.43 -18.02
N GLY A 241 16.93 5.11 -17.11
CA GLY A 241 17.32 5.34 -15.72
C GLY A 241 16.65 4.40 -14.72
N HIS A 242 15.76 3.49 -15.19
CA HIS A 242 15.04 2.49 -14.37
C HIS A 242 14.28 3.09 -13.18
N PHE A 243 13.83 4.34 -13.27
CA PHE A 243 13.25 5.11 -12.17
C PHE A 243 14.13 5.19 -10.92
N LYS A 244 15.45 4.97 -11.05
CA LYS A 244 16.41 5.01 -9.95
C LYS A 244 17.34 6.22 -10.12
N GLU A 245 17.47 7.04 -9.06
CA GLU A 245 18.28 8.27 -9.07
C GLU A 245 19.74 8.00 -9.48
N ASN A 246 20.38 7.01 -8.85
CA ASN A 246 21.77 6.66 -9.11
C ASN A 246 22.02 6.16 -10.54
N MET A 247 21.05 5.45 -11.14
CA MET A 247 21.12 4.98 -12.53
C MET A 247 20.89 6.15 -13.49
N SER A 248 19.86 6.97 -13.23
CA SER A 248 19.58 8.18 -14.02
C SER A 248 20.79 9.12 -14.06
N TYR A 249 21.44 9.35 -12.91
CA TYR A 249 22.67 10.15 -12.84
C TYR A 249 23.77 9.59 -13.73
N LYS A 250 24.03 8.27 -13.67
CA LYS A 250 25.07 7.63 -14.48
C LYS A 250 24.82 7.71 -15.98
N VAL A 251 23.56 7.54 -16.42
CA VAL A 251 23.22 7.60 -17.85
C VAL A 251 23.20 9.03 -18.37
N CYS A 252 22.78 10.01 -17.56
CA CYS A 252 22.85 11.44 -17.92
C CYS A 252 24.28 11.93 -18.17
N GLN A 253 25.30 11.38 -17.49
CA GLN A 253 26.68 11.74 -17.72
C GLN A 253 27.22 11.32 -19.11
N LYS A 254 26.47 10.50 -19.84
CA LYS A 254 26.83 10.01 -21.19
C LYS A 254 26.09 10.74 -22.31
N LEU A 255 25.11 11.57 -21.98
CA LEU A 255 24.36 12.44 -22.88
C LEU A 255 25.15 13.74 -23.15
#